data_be8760712c4a8528d867e6cbf5991e31
#
_entry.id   be8760712c4a8528d867e6cbf5991e31
#
_cell.length_a   1.000
_cell.length_b   1.000
_cell.length_c   1.000
_cell.angle_alpha   90.00
_cell.angle_beta   90.00
_cell.angle_gamma   90.00
#
_symmetry.space_group_name_H-M   'P 1'
#
loop_
_entity.id
_entity.type
_entity.pdbx_description
1 polymer ?
#
loop_
_entity_poly.entity_id
_entity_poly.type
_entity_poly.pdbx_seq_one_letter_code
_entity_poly.pdbx_strand_id
1 'polypeptide(L)'
;MADKDPRIELLEKVEKAGVAMLTTAHPDGTLESRPMAVQEVETEPGVLWFITRASGDAAQDSEGRPVNVAVQDDGFWASVAGHGAIVRDDERKREYWNSSTEAFFGEGAKPEDPEIVLVRVQADSAEYWDSGAASTVVEIVKAKLTGGEARPGDHDTVEF
;
A
#
# COMPACT_ATOMS: atom_id res chain seq x y z
N MET A 1 14.37 -19.96 17.35
CA MET A 1 13.23 -19.08 17.11
C MET A 1 12.70 -19.33 15.70
N ALA A 2 11.40 -19.48 15.55
CA ALA A 2 10.83 -19.60 14.22
C ALA A 2 11.01 -18.24 13.51
N ASP A 3 11.47 -18.24 12.27
CA ASP A 3 11.51 -17.06 11.44
C ASP A 3 10.09 -16.56 11.21
N LYS A 4 9.90 -15.25 11.29
CA LYS A 4 8.62 -14.63 11.02
C LYS A 4 8.26 -14.84 9.54
N ASP A 5 6.99 -15.10 9.26
CA ASP A 5 6.51 -15.23 7.89
C ASP A 5 6.84 -13.95 7.09
N PRO A 6 7.56 -14.04 5.96
CA PRO A 6 7.95 -12.88 5.16
C PRO A 6 6.75 -12.03 4.72
N ARG A 7 5.58 -12.65 4.52
CA ARG A 7 4.34 -11.94 4.16
C ARG A 7 3.87 -11.01 5.28
N ILE A 8 3.89 -11.52 6.51
CA ILE A 8 3.51 -10.75 7.70
C ILE A 8 4.49 -9.60 7.91
N GLU A 9 5.78 -9.86 7.83
CA GLU A 9 6.82 -8.84 8.00
C GLU A 9 6.69 -7.73 6.95
N LEU A 10 6.49 -8.09 5.68
CA LEU A 10 6.28 -7.14 4.59
C LEU A 10 5.05 -6.26 4.87
N LEU A 11 3.93 -6.85 5.22
CA LEU A 11 2.69 -6.11 5.44
C LEU A 11 2.76 -5.21 6.69
N GLU A 12 3.46 -5.60 7.73
CA GLU A 12 3.73 -4.72 8.89
C GLU A 12 4.56 -3.50 8.49
N LYS A 13 5.55 -3.67 7.61
CA LYS A 13 6.34 -2.56 7.08
C LYS A 13 5.51 -1.63 6.19
N VAL A 14 4.58 -2.18 5.41
CA VAL A 14 3.61 -1.38 4.62
C VAL A 14 2.73 -0.55 5.56
N GLU A 15 2.21 -1.14 6.61
CA GLU A 15 1.40 -0.42 7.61
C GLU A 15 2.20 0.68 8.30
N LYS A 16 3.43 0.39 8.69
CA LYS A 16 4.34 1.36 9.31
C LYS A 16 4.65 2.55 8.41
N ALA A 17 4.78 2.35 7.10
CA ALA A 17 5.01 3.42 6.13
C ALA A 17 3.86 4.44 6.12
N GLY A 18 2.64 4.01 6.40
CA GLY A 18 1.47 4.85 6.63
C GLY A 18 0.85 5.47 5.39
N VAL A 19 1.63 5.74 4.35
CA VAL A 19 1.14 6.25 3.05
C VAL A 19 1.66 5.33 1.94
N ALA A 20 0.78 4.96 1.05
CA ALA A 20 1.09 4.14 -0.12
C ALA A 20 0.64 4.82 -1.40
N MET A 21 1.29 4.49 -2.52
CA MET A 21 0.79 4.82 -3.85
C MET A 21 -0.14 3.70 -4.31
N LEU A 22 -1.43 4.02 -4.42
CA LEU A 22 -2.42 3.11 -5.01
C LEU A 22 -2.48 3.37 -6.51
N THR A 23 -2.18 2.36 -7.30
CA THR A 23 -2.26 2.39 -8.76
C THR A 23 -3.47 1.60 -9.23
N THR A 24 -4.30 2.24 -10.03
CA THR A 24 -5.47 1.66 -10.67
C THR A 24 -5.42 1.87 -12.17
N ALA A 25 -6.20 1.09 -12.92
CA ALA A 25 -6.33 1.24 -14.37
C ALA A 25 -7.72 1.79 -14.71
N HIS A 26 -7.74 2.88 -15.48
CA HIS A 26 -8.99 3.39 -16.09
C HIS A 26 -9.55 2.38 -17.09
N PRO A 27 -10.84 2.51 -17.49
CA PRO A 27 -11.43 1.63 -18.48
C PRO A 27 -10.71 1.56 -19.83
N ASP A 28 -9.98 2.63 -20.20
CA ASP A 28 -9.16 2.68 -21.42
C ASP A 28 -7.77 2.04 -21.27
N GLY A 29 -7.44 1.53 -20.06
CA GLY A 29 -6.16 0.93 -19.73
C GLY A 29 -5.09 1.89 -19.24
N THR A 30 -5.36 3.18 -19.20
CA THR A 30 -4.44 4.18 -18.62
C THR A 30 -4.25 3.92 -17.13
N LEU A 31 -3.00 3.88 -16.67
CA LEU A 31 -2.66 3.70 -15.27
C LEU A 31 -2.56 5.06 -14.57
N GLU A 32 -3.12 5.14 -13.38
CA GLU A 32 -3.01 6.30 -12.50
C GLU A 32 -2.61 5.87 -11.09
N SER A 33 -1.63 6.55 -10.52
CA SER A 33 -1.17 6.34 -9.15
C SER A 33 -1.46 7.57 -8.30
N ARG A 34 -1.96 7.37 -7.08
CA ARG A 34 -2.20 8.45 -6.12
C ARG A 34 -1.78 8.05 -4.72
N PRO A 35 -1.29 9.01 -3.92
CA PRO A 35 -0.97 8.72 -2.51
C PRO A 35 -2.27 8.51 -1.72
N MET A 36 -2.29 7.44 -0.92
CA MET A 36 -3.41 7.09 -0.06
C MET A 36 -2.87 6.73 1.33
N ALA A 37 -3.50 7.27 2.38
CA ALA A 37 -3.20 6.83 3.73
C ALA A 37 -3.69 5.40 3.94
N VAL A 38 -2.78 4.54 4.39
CA VAL A 38 -3.11 3.16 4.80
C VAL A 38 -3.84 3.23 6.13
N GLN A 39 -5.08 2.77 6.19
CA GLN A 39 -5.88 2.83 7.41
C GLN A 39 -5.61 1.64 8.33
N GLU A 40 -5.54 0.46 7.75
CA GLU A 40 -5.30 -0.79 8.44
C GLU A 40 -4.68 -1.80 7.49
N VAL A 41 -3.86 -2.69 8.02
CA VAL A 41 -3.39 -3.87 7.32
C VAL A 41 -3.72 -5.09 8.16
N GLU A 42 -4.54 -5.97 7.61
CA GLU A 42 -4.79 -7.31 8.17
C GLU A 42 -3.72 -8.24 7.59
N THR A 43 -2.68 -8.53 8.34
CA THR A 43 -1.54 -9.32 7.87
C THR A 43 -1.92 -10.75 7.49
N GLU A 44 -2.97 -11.26 8.09
CA GLU A 44 -3.64 -12.50 7.71
C GLU A 44 -5.13 -12.22 7.56
N PRO A 45 -5.73 -12.34 6.37
CA PRO A 45 -5.26 -13.00 5.14
C PRO A 45 -4.51 -12.12 4.12
N GLY A 46 -4.00 -10.97 4.47
CA GLY A 46 -3.31 -10.07 3.55
C GLY A 46 -4.26 -9.04 2.92
N VAL A 47 -4.85 -8.19 3.74
CA VAL A 47 -5.80 -7.17 3.31
C VAL A 47 -5.32 -5.78 3.72
N LEU A 48 -5.37 -4.84 2.77
CA LEU A 48 -5.07 -3.43 3.02
C LEU A 48 -6.35 -2.62 2.87
N TRP A 49 -6.55 -1.65 3.78
CA TRP A 49 -7.73 -0.82 3.83
C TRP A 49 -7.40 0.64 3.58
N PHE A 50 -8.18 1.25 2.70
CA PHE A 50 -8.14 2.68 2.37
C PHE A 50 -9.53 3.29 2.50
N ILE A 51 -9.61 4.61 2.70
CA ILE A 51 -10.85 5.36 2.75
C ILE A 51 -10.81 6.46 1.67
N THR A 52 -11.88 6.60 0.90
CA THR A 52 -11.93 7.53 -0.23
C THR A 52 -13.37 7.90 -0.60
N ARG A 53 -13.53 8.71 -1.64
CA ARG A 53 -14.84 9.07 -2.19
C ARG A 53 -15.35 7.98 -3.14
N ALA A 54 -16.63 7.64 -3.00
CA ALA A 54 -17.29 6.65 -3.85
C ALA A 54 -17.27 7.04 -5.34
N SER A 55 -17.42 8.33 -5.64
CA SER A 55 -17.40 8.86 -7.01
C SER A 55 -15.99 9.04 -7.60
N GLY A 56 -14.94 8.88 -6.79
CA GLY A 56 -13.56 9.06 -7.23
C GLY A 56 -13.02 7.84 -7.99
N ASP A 57 -12.05 8.09 -8.87
CA ASP A 57 -11.42 7.05 -9.69
C ASP A 57 -10.74 5.96 -8.84
N ALA A 58 -10.20 6.34 -7.67
CA ALA A 58 -9.60 5.37 -6.75
C ALA A 58 -10.57 4.25 -6.35
N ALA A 59 -11.83 4.60 -6.06
CA ALA A 59 -12.87 3.62 -5.75
C ALA A 59 -13.40 2.92 -7.01
N GLN A 60 -13.77 3.69 -8.02
CA GLN A 60 -14.42 3.19 -9.23
C GLN A 60 -13.54 2.22 -10.01
N ASP A 61 -12.25 2.54 -10.15
CA ASP A 61 -11.30 1.73 -10.89
C ASP A 61 -10.73 0.57 -10.05
N SER A 62 -10.98 0.54 -8.76
CA SER A 62 -10.60 -0.57 -7.89
C SER A 62 -11.64 -1.69 -7.84
N GLU A 63 -12.91 -1.38 -8.03
CA GLU A 63 -14.01 -2.33 -7.83
C GLU A 63 -13.91 -3.54 -8.73
N GLY A 64 -13.64 -4.71 -8.14
CA GLY A 64 -13.51 -5.98 -8.83
C GLY A 64 -12.33 -6.07 -9.80
N ARG A 65 -11.32 -5.21 -9.65
CA ARG A 65 -10.23 -5.05 -10.64
C ARG A 65 -8.85 -5.18 -10.01
N PRO A 66 -7.85 -5.54 -10.81
CA PRO A 66 -6.45 -5.53 -10.35
C PRO A 66 -6.00 -4.13 -9.95
N VAL A 67 -5.27 -4.05 -8.85
CA VAL A 67 -4.63 -2.83 -8.35
C VAL A 67 -3.22 -3.12 -7.88
N ASN A 68 -2.42 -2.08 -7.74
CA ASN A 68 -1.10 -2.17 -7.10
C ASN A 68 -0.99 -1.15 -5.97
N VAL A 69 -0.41 -1.60 -4.87
CA VAL A 69 -0.08 -0.76 -3.71
C VAL A 69 1.43 -0.76 -3.54
N ALA A 70 2.04 0.40 -3.70
CA ALA A 70 3.49 0.55 -3.57
C ALA A 70 3.84 1.48 -2.41
N VAL A 71 4.87 1.11 -1.64
CA VAL A 71 5.40 1.92 -0.55
C VAL A 71 6.91 2.07 -0.66
N GLN A 72 7.39 3.16 -0.08
CA GLN A 72 8.81 3.42 0.12
C GLN A 72 9.00 4.06 1.49
N ASP A 73 9.81 3.47 2.33
CA ASP A 73 10.11 3.97 3.67
C ASP A 73 11.49 3.49 4.12
N ASP A 74 12.37 4.43 4.49
CA ASP A 74 13.69 4.20 5.11
C ASP A 74 14.49 3.01 4.52
N GLY A 75 14.66 3.02 3.20
CA GLY A 75 15.41 1.96 2.49
C GLY A 75 14.64 0.67 2.24
N PHE A 76 13.36 0.68 2.55
CA PHE A 76 12.42 -0.37 2.20
C PHE A 76 11.51 0.08 1.06
N TRP A 77 11.35 -0.76 0.07
CA TRP A 77 10.39 -0.59 -1.03
C TRP A 77 9.56 -1.86 -1.15
N ALA A 78 8.29 -1.70 -1.41
CA ALA A 78 7.41 -2.84 -1.69
C ALA A 78 6.40 -2.50 -2.77
N SER A 79 6.04 -3.50 -3.55
CA SER A 79 4.99 -3.45 -4.56
C SER A 79 4.06 -4.63 -4.31
N VAL A 80 2.83 -4.34 -3.91
CA VAL A 80 1.80 -5.35 -3.61
C VAL A 80 0.79 -5.37 -4.75
N ALA A 81 0.72 -6.48 -5.46
CA ALA A 81 -0.32 -6.73 -6.46
C ALA A 81 -1.55 -7.34 -5.78
N GLY A 82 -2.72 -6.88 -6.13
CA GLY A 82 -3.95 -7.38 -5.53
C GLY A 82 -5.20 -6.99 -6.31
N HIS A 83 -6.34 -7.22 -5.70
CA HIS A 83 -7.67 -6.89 -6.24
C HIS A 83 -8.42 -6.00 -5.27
N GLY A 84 -9.02 -4.94 -5.80
CA GLY A 84 -9.81 -3.99 -5.04
C GLY A 84 -11.29 -4.36 -4.96
N ALA A 85 -11.94 -3.89 -3.90
CA ALA A 85 -13.39 -3.92 -3.75
C ALA A 85 -13.84 -2.71 -2.94
N ILE A 86 -14.96 -2.12 -3.33
CA ILE A 86 -15.62 -1.08 -2.54
C ILE A 86 -16.38 -1.75 -1.39
N VAL A 87 -16.16 -1.27 -0.18
CA VAL A 87 -16.85 -1.76 1.01
C VAL A 87 -17.57 -0.61 1.70
N ARG A 88 -18.86 -0.81 2.01
CA ARG A 88 -19.72 0.13 2.69
C ARG A 88 -19.98 -0.39 4.11
N ASP A 89 -19.07 -0.09 5.02
CA ASP A 89 -19.10 -0.50 6.41
C ASP A 89 -18.93 0.74 7.30
N ASP A 90 -20.03 1.25 7.81
CA ASP A 90 -20.05 2.47 8.61
C ASP A 90 -19.32 2.29 9.94
N GLU A 91 -19.37 1.09 10.52
CA GLU A 91 -18.65 0.78 11.77
C GLU A 91 -17.14 0.86 11.55
N ARG A 92 -16.63 0.22 10.53
CA ARG A 92 -15.21 0.27 10.16
C ARG A 92 -14.76 1.69 9.76
N LYS A 93 -15.61 2.43 9.06
CA LYS A 93 -15.34 3.85 8.76
C LYS A 93 -15.21 4.69 10.04
N ARG A 94 -16.02 4.46 11.06
CA ARG A 94 -15.90 5.14 12.36
C ARG A 94 -14.60 4.83 13.06
N GLU A 95 -14.13 3.59 12.99
CA GLU A 95 -12.83 3.18 13.57
C GLU A 95 -11.66 3.94 12.94
N TYR A 96 -11.72 4.22 11.63
CA TYR A 96 -10.68 4.97 10.91
C TYR A 96 -10.87 6.48 10.98
N TRP A 97 -12.00 6.95 11.49
CA TRP A 97 -12.34 8.37 11.49
C TRP A 97 -11.54 9.15 12.54
N ASN A 98 -10.89 10.23 12.08
CA ASN A 98 -10.17 11.16 12.93
C ASN A 98 -10.18 12.56 12.28
N SER A 99 -9.58 13.54 12.94
CA SER A 99 -9.53 14.92 12.45
C SER A 99 -8.85 15.08 11.10
N SER A 100 -7.85 14.26 10.79
CA SER A 100 -7.17 14.28 9.49
C SER A 100 -8.06 13.71 8.39
N THR A 101 -8.81 12.66 8.70
CA THR A 101 -9.80 12.07 7.78
C THR A 101 -10.92 13.08 7.49
N GLU A 102 -11.47 13.70 8.53
CA GLU A 102 -12.49 14.74 8.38
C GLU A 102 -11.98 15.90 7.52
N ALA A 103 -10.78 16.39 7.79
CA ALA A 103 -10.17 17.49 7.02
C ALA A 103 -10.00 17.15 5.54
N PHE A 104 -9.68 15.88 5.21
CA PHE A 104 -9.54 15.41 3.84
C PHE A 104 -10.88 15.45 3.08
N PHE A 105 -11.98 15.08 3.73
CA PHE A 105 -13.31 15.08 3.11
C PHE A 105 -14.04 16.42 3.21
N GLY A 106 -13.61 17.30 4.08
CA GLY A 106 -14.18 18.63 4.33
C GLY A 106 -14.75 18.74 5.75
N GLU A 107 -14.75 19.96 6.28
CA GLU A 107 -15.29 20.25 7.60
C GLU A 107 -16.75 19.81 7.70
N GLY A 108 -17.10 19.09 8.75
CA GLY A 108 -18.42 18.55 8.98
C GLY A 108 -18.74 17.24 8.27
N ALA A 109 -17.77 16.67 7.51
CA ALA A 109 -17.93 15.33 6.95
C ALA A 109 -18.06 14.28 8.06
N LYS A 110 -18.84 13.24 7.79
CA LYS A 110 -19.14 12.17 8.75
C LYS A 110 -18.87 10.79 8.13
N PRO A 111 -18.44 9.81 8.94
CA PRO A 111 -18.20 8.45 8.44
C PRO A 111 -19.44 7.79 7.83
N GLU A 112 -20.63 8.17 8.26
CA GLU A 112 -21.90 7.63 7.73
C GLU A 112 -22.29 8.16 6.35
N ASP A 113 -21.60 9.18 5.82
CA ASP A 113 -21.86 9.72 4.49
C ASP A 113 -21.67 8.61 3.43
N PRO A 114 -22.71 8.31 2.62
CA PRO A 114 -22.63 7.26 1.59
C PRO A 114 -21.63 7.58 0.47
N GLU A 115 -21.23 8.84 0.30
CA GLU A 115 -20.16 9.23 -0.62
C GLU A 115 -18.76 8.86 -0.10
N ILE A 116 -18.63 8.49 1.16
CA ILE A 116 -17.39 8.02 1.78
C ILE A 116 -17.43 6.50 1.87
N VAL A 117 -16.48 5.84 1.23
CA VAL A 117 -16.37 4.39 1.15
C VAL A 117 -14.99 3.91 1.52
N LEU A 118 -14.90 2.63 1.82
CA LEU A 118 -13.64 1.91 1.97
C LEU A 118 -13.26 1.23 0.66
N VAL A 119 -11.98 1.19 0.37
CA VAL A 119 -11.41 0.29 -0.63
C VAL A 119 -10.63 -0.79 0.11
N ARG A 120 -11.05 -2.01 -0.08
CA ARG A 120 -10.39 -3.21 0.42
C ARG A 120 -9.53 -3.78 -0.68
N VAL A 121 -8.24 -3.92 -0.43
CA VAL A 121 -7.31 -4.57 -1.35
C VAL A 121 -6.91 -5.92 -0.78
N GLN A 122 -7.29 -6.99 -1.46
CA GLN A 122 -6.79 -8.33 -1.20
C GLN A 122 -5.46 -8.50 -1.91
N ALA A 123 -4.38 -8.70 -1.15
CA ALA A 123 -3.08 -8.98 -1.73
C ALA A 123 -3.04 -10.38 -2.37
N ASP A 124 -2.47 -10.46 -3.56
CA ASP A 124 -2.22 -11.72 -4.27
C ASP A 124 -0.73 -12.09 -4.22
N SER A 125 0.13 -11.11 -4.47
CA SER A 125 1.58 -11.26 -4.41
C SER A 125 2.25 -9.93 -4.08
N ALA A 126 3.48 -9.99 -3.65
CA ALA A 126 4.28 -8.79 -3.44
C ALA A 126 5.76 -9.02 -3.74
N GLU A 127 6.40 -7.99 -4.22
CA GLU A 127 7.85 -7.88 -4.29
C GLU A 127 8.33 -6.82 -3.31
N TYR A 128 9.46 -7.05 -2.70
CA TYR A 128 10.07 -6.07 -1.82
C TYR A 128 11.58 -6.01 -1.96
N TRP A 129 12.13 -4.87 -1.61
CA TRP A 129 13.57 -4.59 -1.55
C TRP A 129 13.85 -3.95 -0.21
N ASP A 130 14.72 -4.55 0.58
CA ASP A 130 15.10 -4.08 1.90
C ASP A 130 16.63 -3.94 1.97
N SER A 131 17.12 -2.74 1.85
CA SER A 131 18.56 -2.49 1.79
C SER A 131 19.08 -1.56 2.86
N GLY A 132 18.20 -0.86 3.58
CA GLY A 132 18.61 0.29 4.37
C GLY A 132 19.33 1.36 3.51
N ALA A 133 19.02 2.63 3.68
CA ALA A 133 19.60 3.69 2.85
C ALA A 133 21.15 3.72 2.90
N ALA A 134 21.76 3.42 4.05
CA ALA A 134 23.20 3.41 4.23
C ALA A 134 23.89 2.24 3.49
N SER A 135 23.28 1.06 3.47
CA SER A 135 23.86 -0.11 2.80
C SER A 135 23.82 0.05 1.29
N THR A 136 22.76 0.62 0.74
CA THR A 136 22.64 0.88 -0.71
C THR A 136 23.73 1.82 -1.22
N VAL A 137 24.01 2.91 -0.51
CA VAL A 137 25.07 3.85 -0.87
C VAL A 137 26.43 3.17 -0.82
N VAL A 138 26.70 2.38 0.22
CA VAL A 138 27.96 1.63 0.38
C VAL A 138 28.12 0.62 -0.76
N GLU A 139 27.08 -0.12 -1.13
CA GLU A 139 27.14 -1.10 -2.21
C GLU A 139 27.36 -0.45 -3.59
N ILE A 140 26.73 0.69 -3.86
CA ILE A 140 26.93 1.45 -5.10
C ILE A 140 28.37 1.97 -5.20
N VAL A 141 28.90 2.53 -4.12
CA VAL A 141 30.28 3.02 -4.07
C VAL A 141 31.24 1.86 -4.26
N LYS A 142 31.01 0.74 -3.59
CA LYS A 142 31.82 -0.46 -3.69
C LYS A 142 31.81 -1.05 -5.11
N ALA A 143 30.64 -1.16 -5.74
CA ALA A 143 30.51 -1.62 -7.12
C ALA A 143 31.26 -0.69 -8.10
N LYS A 144 31.18 0.62 -7.91
CA LYS A 144 31.90 1.62 -8.73
C LYS A 144 33.42 1.52 -8.60
N LEU A 145 33.92 1.22 -7.40
CA LEU A 145 35.36 1.08 -7.13
C LEU A 145 35.92 -0.26 -7.62
N THR A 146 35.14 -1.32 -7.61
CA THR A 146 35.59 -2.68 -7.96
C THR A 146 35.17 -3.13 -9.36
N GLY A 147 34.37 -2.31 -10.08
CA GLY A 147 33.86 -2.66 -11.42
C GLY A 147 32.80 -3.78 -11.41
N GLY A 148 32.26 -4.10 -10.25
CA GLY A 148 31.18 -5.08 -10.06
C GLY A 148 29.79 -4.48 -10.16
N GLU A 149 28.78 -5.32 -9.99
CA GLU A 149 27.39 -4.89 -9.90
C GLU A 149 27.03 -4.54 -8.44
N ALA A 150 26.27 -3.46 -8.25
CA ALA A 150 25.69 -3.14 -6.94
C ALA A 150 24.57 -4.14 -6.63
N ARG A 151 24.60 -4.71 -5.43
CA ARG A 151 23.54 -5.57 -4.92
C ARG A 151 22.82 -4.83 -3.80
N PRO A 152 21.65 -4.21 -4.07
CA PRO A 152 20.97 -3.32 -3.14
C PRO A 152 20.19 -4.08 -2.06
N GLY A 153 20.80 -4.98 -1.32
CA GLY A 153 20.17 -5.66 -0.20
C GLY A 153 19.21 -6.79 -0.59
N ASP A 154 18.34 -7.16 0.31
CA ASP A 154 17.41 -8.27 0.14
C ASP A 154 16.27 -7.90 -0.83
N HIS A 155 16.04 -8.77 -1.79
CA HIS A 155 14.91 -8.70 -2.71
C HIS A 155 14.25 -10.07 -2.76
N ASP A 156 12.96 -10.11 -2.57
CA ASP A 156 12.20 -11.35 -2.66
C ASP A 156 10.75 -11.10 -3.11
N THR A 157 10.11 -12.19 -3.49
CA THR A 157 8.70 -12.21 -3.91
C THR A 157 7.93 -13.15 -2.98
N VAL A 158 6.77 -12.72 -2.54
CA VAL A 158 5.86 -13.52 -1.72
C VAL A 158 4.49 -13.64 -2.37
N GLU A 159 3.85 -14.80 -2.23
CA GLU A 159 2.47 -15.06 -2.64
C GLU A 159 1.56 -15.14 -1.41
N PHE A 160 0.34 -14.68 -1.53
CA PHE A 160 -0.66 -14.65 -0.45
C PHE A 160 -1.74 -15.69 -0.65
#